data_7f6538f6180d3eb20e3fc3d9323ea876
#
_entry.id   7f6538f6180d3eb20e3fc3d9323ea876
#
_cell.length_a   1.000
_cell.length_b   1.000
_cell.length_c   1.000
_cell.angle_alpha   90.00
_cell.angle_beta   90.00
_cell.angle_gamma   90.00
#
_symmetry.space_group_name_H-M   'P 1'
#
loop_
_entity.id
_entity.type
_entity.pdbx_description
1 polymer ?
#
loop_
_entity_poly.entity_id
_entity_poly.type
_entity_poly.pdbx_seq_one_letter_code
_entity_poly.pdbx_strand_id
1 'polypeptide(L)'
;RRLSSAASDVYKRQPWHHDQPYYCVNGNKVCSFWIPLDPVPKETCPEFIAGSHQWGQWFTPKKFVGVDYENDDPSLVSMPDIDQNRDDYEIRSWELEPGDAIVFHFLTVHGAPPNLSTKFRRRGFAARWLGDDTTYATRSGIISPPFPGLEEKLNEGDPLDVEEFPVVWKN
;
A
#
# COMPACT_ATOMS: atom_id res chain seq x y z
N ARG A 1 7.83 2.53 13.80
CA ARG A 1 6.59 3.26 14.07
C ARG A 1 5.43 2.67 13.27
N ARG A 2 4.20 2.92 13.70
CA ARG A 2 3.00 2.54 12.96
C ARG A 2 2.44 3.75 12.23
N LEU A 3 2.25 3.66 10.92
CA LEU A 3 1.65 4.72 10.10
C LEU A 3 0.13 4.68 10.17
N SER A 4 -0.47 3.52 9.90
CA SER A 4 -1.93 3.37 9.88
C SER A 4 -2.34 1.91 10.01
N SER A 5 -3.61 1.69 10.34
CA SER A 5 -4.26 0.39 10.26
C SER A 5 -5.73 0.55 9.87
N ALA A 6 -6.23 -0.34 9.04
CA ALA A 6 -7.63 -0.36 8.61
C ALA A 6 -8.09 -1.79 8.39
N ALA A 7 -9.37 -2.04 8.72
CA ALA A 7 -10.05 -3.26 8.31
C ALA A 7 -11.10 -2.89 7.26
N SER A 8 -11.13 -3.62 6.16
CA SER A 8 -12.06 -3.36 5.06
C SER A 8 -12.61 -4.65 4.47
N ASP A 9 -13.84 -4.57 3.98
CA ASP A 9 -14.49 -5.61 3.21
C ASP A 9 -14.45 -5.21 1.73
N VAL A 10 -13.64 -5.88 0.93
CA VAL A 10 -13.31 -5.44 -0.42
C VAL A 10 -14.00 -6.32 -1.45
N TYR A 11 -15.11 -5.85 -2.01
CA TYR A 11 -15.80 -6.50 -3.12
C TYR A 11 -15.28 -6.08 -4.48
N LYS A 12 -14.79 -4.83 -4.59
CA LYS A 12 -14.31 -4.25 -5.84
C LYS A 12 -12.90 -4.71 -6.15
N ARG A 13 -12.57 -4.72 -7.45
CA ARG A 13 -11.20 -4.83 -7.90
C ARG A 13 -10.37 -3.67 -7.32
N GLN A 14 -9.19 -3.97 -6.84
CA GLN A 14 -8.17 -2.98 -6.51
C GLN A 14 -7.18 -2.92 -7.67
N PRO A 15 -7.05 -1.75 -8.34
CA PRO A 15 -6.11 -1.63 -9.46
C PRO A 15 -4.66 -1.84 -8.99
N TRP A 16 -3.79 -2.20 -9.91
CA TRP A 16 -2.36 -2.29 -9.64
C TRP A 16 -1.81 -0.95 -9.18
N HIS A 17 -1.10 -0.95 -8.06
CA HIS A 17 -0.51 0.22 -7.42
C HIS A 17 0.61 -0.21 -6.49
N HIS A 18 1.31 0.76 -5.91
CA HIS A 18 2.19 0.58 -4.77
C HIS A 18 1.88 1.65 -3.72
N ASP A 19 2.17 1.36 -2.47
CA ASP A 19 1.68 2.16 -1.33
C ASP A 19 2.41 3.50 -1.15
N GLN A 20 3.71 3.58 -1.47
CA GLN A 20 4.58 4.70 -1.10
C GLN A 20 4.04 6.09 -1.49
N PRO A 21 3.54 6.34 -2.72
CA PRO A 21 3.08 7.66 -3.12
C PRO A 21 1.83 8.15 -2.39
N TYR A 22 1.09 7.24 -1.76
CA TYR A 22 -0.11 7.60 -0.99
C TYR A 22 0.22 8.11 0.41
N TYR A 23 1.45 7.92 0.90
CA TYR A 23 1.81 8.22 2.28
C TYR A 23 2.75 9.41 2.37
N CYS A 24 2.58 10.19 3.44
CA CYS A 24 3.41 11.36 3.76
C CYS A 24 4.77 10.98 4.35
N VAL A 25 5.40 9.93 3.84
CA VAL A 25 6.69 9.46 4.36
C VAL A 25 7.64 9.03 3.25
N ASN A 26 8.93 9.33 3.42
CA ASN A 26 10.04 8.77 2.68
C ASN A 26 10.81 7.80 3.58
N GLY A 27 11.52 6.86 2.97
CA GLY A 27 12.34 5.86 3.65
C GLY A 27 12.29 4.50 2.96
N ASN A 28 13.22 3.63 3.32
CA ASN A 28 13.32 2.27 2.76
C ASN A 28 12.90 1.18 3.76
N LYS A 29 12.98 1.45 5.06
CA LYS A 29 12.55 0.49 6.09
C LYS A 29 11.04 0.63 6.33
N VAL A 30 10.26 0.28 5.33
CA VAL A 30 8.80 0.45 5.35
C VAL A 30 8.12 -0.83 4.89
N CYS A 31 7.06 -1.24 5.58
CA CYS A 31 6.29 -2.40 5.14
C CYS A 31 4.81 -2.30 5.49
N SER A 32 4.02 -2.91 4.63
CA SER A 32 2.60 -3.17 4.85
C SER A 32 2.41 -4.63 5.27
N PHE A 33 1.54 -4.84 6.25
CA PHE A 33 0.97 -6.13 6.57
C PHE A 33 -0.45 -6.17 6.04
N TRP A 34 -0.79 -7.23 5.35
CA TRP A 34 -2.17 -7.55 5.00
C TRP A 34 -2.54 -8.88 5.66
N ILE A 35 -3.56 -8.85 6.52
CA ILE A 35 -3.96 -9.96 7.38
C ILE A 35 -5.41 -10.30 7.06
N PRO A 36 -5.71 -11.50 6.56
CA PRO A 36 -7.08 -11.92 6.30
C PRO A 36 -7.86 -12.10 7.61
N LEU A 37 -9.11 -11.63 7.61
CA LEU A 37 -10.06 -11.86 8.70
C LEU A 37 -11.08 -12.95 8.36
N ASP A 38 -11.08 -13.39 7.12
CA ASP A 38 -11.86 -14.51 6.60
C ASP A 38 -10.93 -15.41 5.78
N PRO A 39 -11.27 -16.69 5.53
CA PRO A 39 -10.56 -17.51 4.56
C PRO A 39 -10.56 -16.85 3.16
N VAL A 40 -9.41 -16.79 2.52
CA VAL A 40 -9.23 -16.14 1.22
C VAL A 40 -8.71 -17.14 0.21
N PRO A 41 -9.57 -17.60 -0.73
CA PRO A 41 -9.14 -18.41 -1.84
C PRO A 41 -8.10 -17.71 -2.71
N LYS A 42 -7.18 -18.45 -3.31
CA LYS A 42 -6.11 -17.90 -4.14
C LYS A 42 -6.61 -16.97 -5.24
N GLU A 43 -7.76 -17.28 -5.84
CA GLU A 43 -8.38 -16.54 -6.95
C GLU A 43 -8.88 -15.14 -6.53
N THR A 44 -9.08 -14.92 -5.25
CA THR A 44 -9.53 -13.63 -4.70
C THR A 44 -8.48 -12.97 -3.81
N CYS A 45 -7.35 -13.64 -3.58
CA CYS A 45 -6.23 -13.08 -2.82
C CYS A 45 -5.65 -11.85 -3.53
N PRO A 46 -5.17 -10.85 -2.80
CA PRO A 46 -4.31 -9.83 -3.39
C PRO A 46 -3.13 -10.43 -4.13
N GLU A 47 -2.79 -9.85 -5.25
CA GLU A 47 -1.70 -10.26 -6.13
C GLU A 47 -0.53 -9.30 -6.00
N PHE A 48 0.68 -9.83 -6.01
CA PHE A 48 1.92 -9.07 -5.80
C PHE A 48 2.92 -9.40 -6.91
N ILE A 49 3.62 -8.40 -7.43
CA ILE A 49 4.69 -8.62 -8.41
C ILE A 49 6.01 -8.77 -7.65
N ALA A 50 6.61 -9.95 -7.75
CA ALA A 50 7.87 -10.26 -7.10
C ALA A 50 8.99 -9.33 -7.60
N GLY A 51 9.75 -8.75 -6.67
CA GLY A 51 10.88 -7.87 -6.98
C GLY A 51 10.52 -6.45 -7.43
N SER A 52 9.23 -6.11 -7.61
CA SER A 52 8.80 -4.81 -8.13
C SER A 52 9.22 -3.61 -7.27
N HIS A 53 9.45 -3.81 -5.98
CA HIS A 53 9.98 -2.77 -5.08
C HIS A 53 11.38 -2.28 -5.47
N GLN A 54 12.10 -3.02 -6.33
CA GLN A 54 13.44 -2.69 -6.81
C GLN A 54 13.45 -2.03 -8.21
N TRP A 55 12.29 -1.76 -8.80
CA TRP A 55 12.21 -1.17 -10.14
C TRP A 55 12.75 0.27 -10.22
N GLY A 56 12.95 0.93 -9.09
CA GLY A 56 13.48 2.30 -9.05
C GLY A 56 12.53 3.37 -9.60
N GLN A 57 11.26 3.02 -9.78
CA GLN A 57 10.23 3.90 -10.32
C GLN A 57 9.10 4.07 -9.33
N TRP A 58 8.51 5.26 -9.32
CA TRP A 58 7.29 5.56 -8.59
C TRP A 58 6.15 5.77 -9.58
N PHE A 59 5.00 5.17 -9.26
CA PHE A 59 3.83 5.22 -10.13
C PHE A 59 2.78 6.18 -9.60
N THR A 60 2.09 6.85 -10.55
CA THR A 60 0.98 7.75 -10.20
C THR A 60 -0.10 7.00 -9.41
N PRO A 61 -0.49 7.53 -8.24
CA PRO A 61 -1.58 6.96 -7.46
C PRO A 61 -2.88 6.86 -8.24
N LYS A 62 -3.60 5.76 -8.06
CA LYS A 62 -4.92 5.52 -8.70
C LYS A 62 -6.04 5.52 -7.67
N LYS A 63 -7.17 6.09 -8.04
CA LYS A 63 -8.43 5.93 -7.31
C LYS A 63 -8.89 4.46 -7.42
N PHE A 64 -9.66 3.97 -6.45
CA PHE A 64 -10.24 2.62 -6.50
C PHE A 64 -11.12 2.35 -7.74
N VAL A 65 -11.53 3.40 -8.43
CA VAL A 65 -12.25 3.29 -9.72
C VAL A 65 -11.32 3.15 -10.93
N GLY A 66 -10.00 3.07 -10.72
CA GLY A 66 -9.00 2.86 -11.78
C GLY A 66 -8.58 4.13 -12.52
N VAL A 67 -9.05 5.31 -12.09
CA VAL A 67 -8.65 6.61 -12.64
C VAL A 67 -7.49 7.16 -11.82
N ASP A 68 -6.49 7.73 -12.48
CA ASP A 68 -5.36 8.38 -11.81
C ASP A 68 -5.85 9.55 -10.95
N TYR A 69 -5.20 9.79 -9.81
CA TYR A 69 -5.33 11.05 -9.12
C TYR A 69 -4.67 12.14 -9.96
N GLU A 70 -5.25 13.35 -9.94
CA GLU A 70 -4.54 14.53 -10.41
C GLU A 70 -3.25 14.68 -9.61
N ASN A 71 -2.13 14.71 -10.29
CA ASN A 71 -0.82 14.78 -9.68
C ASN A 71 0.13 15.53 -10.62
N ASP A 72 0.77 16.55 -10.09
CA ASP A 72 1.72 17.41 -10.82
C ASP A 72 3.18 17.00 -10.59
N ASP A 73 3.44 15.85 -9.96
CA ASP A 73 4.78 15.36 -9.73
C ASP A 73 5.33 14.71 -11.01
N PRO A 74 6.30 15.34 -11.70
CA PRO A 74 6.85 14.84 -12.95
C PRO A 74 7.72 13.58 -12.77
N SER A 75 8.06 13.22 -11.53
CA SER A 75 8.83 12.00 -11.24
C SER A 75 7.97 10.74 -11.25
N LEU A 76 6.65 10.88 -11.18
CA LEU A 76 5.73 9.75 -11.21
C LEU A 76 5.42 9.35 -12.66
N VAL A 77 5.40 8.05 -12.89
CA VAL A 77 5.09 7.48 -14.20
C VAL A 77 3.78 6.68 -14.16
N SER A 78 3.17 6.48 -15.32
CA SER A 78 1.97 5.65 -15.40
C SER A 78 2.28 4.19 -15.08
N MET A 79 1.39 3.53 -14.34
CA MET A 79 1.48 2.09 -14.09
C MET A 79 1.38 1.34 -15.43
N PRO A 80 2.29 0.40 -15.72
CA PRO A 80 2.18 -0.43 -16.91
C PRO A 80 0.89 -1.25 -16.92
N ASP A 81 0.43 -1.65 -18.09
CA ASP A 81 -0.76 -2.50 -18.21
C ASP A 81 -0.40 -3.96 -17.89
N ILE A 82 -0.35 -4.24 -16.60
CA ILE A 82 0.02 -5.55 -16.08
C ILE A 82 -1.03 -6.60 -16.47
N ASP A 83 -2.29 -6.22 -16.53
CA ASP A 83 -3.37 -7.17 -16.83
C ASP A 83 -3.32 -7.71 -18.25
N GLN A 84 -2.88 -6.90 -19.21
CA GLN A 84 -2.68 -7.33 -20.60
C GLN A 84 -1.36 -8.08 -20.81
N ASN A 85 -0.39 -7.89 -19.91
CA ASN A 85 0.98 -8.43 -20.06
C ASN A 85 1.37 -9.30 -18.85
N ARG A 86 0.44 -10.06 -18.30
CA ARG A 86 0.65 -10.83 -17.06
C ARG A 86 1.84 -11.81 -17.14
N ASP A 87 2.10 -12.38 -18.31
CA ASP A 87 3.17 -13.34 -18.53
C ASP A 87 4.57 -12.70 -18.42
N ASP A 88 4.67 -11.38 -18.50
CA ASP A 88 5.93 -10.63 -18.37
C ASP A 88 6.30 -10.41 -16.88
N TYR A 89 5.43 -10.77 -15.94
CA TYR A 89 5.59 -10.50 -14.52
C TYR A 89 5.50 -11.77 -13.68
N GLU A 90 6.36 -11.88 -12.68
CA GLU A 90 6.24 -12.92 -11.67
C GLU A 90 5.18 -12.52 -10.64
N ILE A 91 3.93 -12.88 -10.90
CA ILE A 91 2.79 -12.56 -10.03
C ILE A 91 2.63 -13.65 -8.98
N ARG A 92 2.57 -13.24 -7.71
CA ARG A 92 2.38 -14.10 -6.55
C ARG A 92 1.05 -13.83 -5.87
N SER A 93 0.35 -14.89 -5.50
CA SER A 93 -0.84 -14.89 -4.65
C SER A 93 -0.94 -16.22 -3.92
N TRP A 94 -1.69 -16.27 -2.84
CA TRP A 94 -1.75 -17.44 -1.96
C TRP A 94 -3.19 -17.75 -1.55
N GLU A 95 -3.46 -18.96 -1.15
CA GLU A 95 -4.58 -19.32 -0.32
C GLU A 95 -4.23 -18.96 1.12
N LEU A 96 -5.12 -18.27 1.84
CA LEU A 96 -4.85 -17.74 3.16
C LEU A 96 -5.99 -18.04 4.13
N GLU A 97 -5.61 -18.32 5.37
CA GLU A 97 -6.52 -18.48 6.49
C GLU A 97 -6.36 -17.35 7.52
N PRO A 98 -7.38 -17.08 8.35
CA PRO A 98 -7.22 -16.19 9.49
C PRO A 98 -6.06 -16.63 10.40
N GLY A 99 -5.10 -15.72 10.61
CA GLY A 99 -3.85 -16.00 11.30
C GLY A 99 -2.62 -15.92 10.39
N ASP A 100 -2.80 -16.04 9.08
CA ASP A 100 -1.76 -15.75 8.11
C ASP A 100 -1.55 -14.24 7.95
N ALA A 101 -0.41 -13.87 7.38
CA ALA A 101 -0.11 -12.48 7.03
C ALA A 101 0.77 -12.40 5.78
N ILE A 102 0.46 -11.47 4.88
CA ILE A 102 1.37 -11.09 3.81
C ILE A 102 2.09 -9.81 4.24
N VAL A 103 3.41 -9.82 4.15
CA VAL A 103 4.25 -8.65 4.45
C VAL A 103 4.97 -8.23 3.18
N PHE A 104 4.88 -6.95 2.84
CA PHE A 104 5.47 -6.43 1.62
C PHE A 104 5.97 -5.00 1.79
N HIS A 105 6.99 -4.64 1.02
CA HIS A 105 7.53 -3.28 0.99
C HIS A 105 6.55 -2.31 0.35
N PHE A 106 6.53 -1.04 0.78
CA PHE A 106 5.59 -0.02 0.24
C PHE A 106 5.70 0.18 -1.28
N LEU A 107 6.86 -0.08 -1.88
CA LEU A 107 7.08 -0.02 -3.33
C LEU A 107 6.71 -1.33 -4.06
N THR A 108 6.27 -2.37 -3.37
CA THR A 108 5.81 -3.58 -4.04
C THR A 108 4.52 -3.31 -4.79
N VAL A 109 4.55 -3.49 -6.10
CA VAL A 109 3.36 -3.37 -6.95
C VAL A 109 2.41 -4.52 -6.65
N HIS A 110 1.18 -4.16 -6.31
CA HIS A 110 0.15 -5.13 -5.96
C HIS A 110 -1.24 -4.63 -6.38
N GLY A 111 -2.16 -5.54 -6.46
CA GLY A 111 -3.55 -5.30 -6.76
C GLY A 111 -4.42 -6.40 -6.19
N ALA A 112 -5.72 -6.35 -6.41
CA ALA A 112 -6.59 -7.44 -6.02
C ALA A 112 -7.71 -7.66 -7.03
N PRO A 113 -7.99 -8.91 -7.43
CA PRO A 113 -9.16 -9.22 -8.22
C PRO A 113 -10.44 -8.87 -7.44
N PRO A 114 -11.57 -8.68 -8.12
CA PRO A 114 -12.84 -8.47 -7.42
C PRO A 114 -13.25 -9.75 -6.67
N ASN A 115 -13.86 -9.61 -5.51
CA ASN A 115 -14.53 -10.72 -4.86
C ASN A 115 -16.00 -10.74 -5.33
N LEU A 116 -16.31 -11.60 -6.29
CA LEU A 116 -17.65 -11.75 -6.84
C LEU A 116 -18.50 -12.79 -6.08
N SER A 117 -17.95 -13.38 -5.02
CA SER A 117 -18.68 -14.36 -4.21
C SER A 117 -19.80 -13.68 -3.42
N THR A 118 -20.99 -14.26 -3.47
CA THR A 118 -22.11 -13.91 -2.59
C THR A 118 -22.10 -14.73 -1.28
N LYS A 119 -21.21 -15.69 -1.16
CA LYS A 119 -21.12 -16.62 -0.02
C LYS A 119 -19.97 -16.30 0.91
N PHE A 120 -18.90 -15.73 0.39
CA PHE A 120 -17.66 -15.49 1.14
C PHE A 120 -17.31 -14.02 1.13
N ARG A 121 -17.01 -13.49 2.31
CA ARG A 121 -16.47 -12.14 2.47
C ARG A 121 -14.94 -12.20 2.30
N ARG A 122 -14.33 -11.10 1.92
CA ARG A 122 -12.89 -10.90 1.93
C ARG A 122 -12.59 -9.65 2.74
N ARG A 123 -12.62 -9.80 4.05
CA ARG A 123 -12.17 -8.76 4.96
C ARG A 123 -10.69 -8.90 5.21
N GLY A 124 -9.97 -7.81 5.08
CA GLY A 124 -8.55 -7.74 5.39
C GLY A 124 -8.26 -6.63 6.37
N PHE A 125 -7.39 -6.88 7.31
CA PHE A 125 -6.80 -5.86 8.17
C PHE A 125 -5.45 -5.48 7.59
N ALA A 126 -5.25 -4.19 7.30
CA ALA A 126 -3.99 -3.67 6.80
C ALA A 126 -3.32 -2.78 7.84
N ALA A 127 -2.04 -3.03 8.12
CA ALA A 127 -1.22 -2.22 9.02
C ALA A 127 0.08 -1.82 8.32
N ARG A 128 0.51 -0.58 8.52
CA ARG A 128 1.71 0.01 7.91
C ARG A 128 2.71 0.34 8.99
N TRP A 129 3.95 -0.04 8.74
CA TRP A 129 5.04 0.07 9.68
C TRP A 129 6.21 0.84 9.07
N LEU A 130 6.80 1.68 9.89
CA LEU A 130 7.88 2.58 9.52
C LEU A 130 9.10 2.29 10.39
N GLY A 131 10.26 2.18 9.76
CA GLY A 131 11.53 2.04 10.43
C GLY A 131 12.16 3.39 10.82
N ASP A 132 13.37 3.32 11.30
CA ASP A 132 14.13 4.45 11.87
C ASP A 132 14.74 5.39 10.81
N ASP A 133 14.72 4.97 9.53
CA ASP A 133 15.17 5.79 8.39
C ASP A 133 14.04 6.62 7.76
N THR A 134 12.83 6.55 8.31
CA THR A 134 11.68 7.23 7.72
C THR A 134 11.58 8.68 8.17
N THR A 135 11.27 9.54 7.21
CA THR A 135 11.08 10.99 7.40
C THR A 135 9.76 11.46 6.83
N TYR A 136 9.28 12.60 7.31
CA TYR A 136 8.11 13.25 6.76
C TYR A 136 8.35 13.67 5.31
N ALA A 137 7.33 13.51 4.49
CA ALA A 137 7.35 13.91 3.08
C ALA A 137 6.03 14.56 2.68
N THR A 138 6.12 15.69 2.03
CA THR A 138 4.99 16.31 1.35
C THR A 138 4.70 15.58 0.04
N ARG A 139 3.43 15.55 -0.35
CA ARG A 139 3.00 14.98 -1.63
C ARG A 139 2.15 16.00 -2.37
N SER A 140 2.33 16.09 -3.68
CA SER A 140 1.51 16.95 -4.55
C SER A 140 0.07 16.45 -4.70
N GLY A 141 -0.16 15.15 -4.41
CA GLY A 141 -1.45 14.49 -4.48
C GLY A 141 -2.13 14.26 -3.12
N ILE A 142 -3.21 13.51 -3.14
CA ILE A 142 -3.97 13.17 -1.93
C ILE A 142 -3.23 12.12 -1.12
N ILE A 143 -2.95 12.43 0.15
CA ILE A 143 -2.44 11.50 1.14
C ILE A 143 -3.59 10.65 1.68
N SER A 144 -3.37 9.35 1.80
CA SER A 144 -4.33 8.41 2.36
C SER A 144 -3.64 7.38 3.28
N PRO A 145 -3.91 7.39 4.58
CA PRO A 145 -4.88 8.22 5.30
C PRO A 145 -4.43 9.67 5.42
N PRO A 146 -5.38 10.62 5.53
CA PRO A 146 -5.05 12.00 5.80
C PRO A 146 -4.60 12.19 7.26
N PHE A 147 -3.67 13.12 7.45
CA PHE A 147 -3.20 13.55 8.76
C PHE A 147 -3.32 15.10 8.85
N PRO A 148 -4.53 15.63 9.12
CA PRO A 148 -4.75 17.07 9.17
C PRO A 148 -3.87 17.75 10.22
N GLY A 149 -3.22 18.85 9.85
CA GLY A 149 -2.33 19.62 10.73
C GLY A 149 -0.94 19.03 10.91
N LEU A 150 -0.58 17.96 10.19
CA LEU A 150 0.76 17.40 10.27
C LEU A 150 1.81 18.34 9.66
N GLU A 151 1.43 19.08 8.64
CA GLU A 151 2.24 20.14 7.99
C GLU A 151 2.55 21.34 8.90
N GLU A 152 1.80 21.52 9.99
CA GLU A 152 2.07 22.52 11.03
C GLU A 152 3.10 22.01 12.05
N LYS A 153 3.30 20.68 12.14
CA LYS A 153 4.17 20.02 13.11
C LYS A 153 5.51 19.62 12.53
N LEU A 154 5.56 19.27 11.23
CA LEU A 154 6.73 18.70 10.56
C LEU A 154 7.03 19.41 9.24
N ASN A 155 8.31 19.63 8.98
CA ASN A 155 8.83 20.04 7.68
C ASN A 155 9.32 18.84 6.86
N GLU A 156 9.41 18.99 5.55
CA GLU A 156 9.98 17.98 4.65
C GLU A 156 11.33 17.48 5.18
N GLY A 157 11.46 16.17 5.34
CA GLY A 157 12.66 15.53 5.85
C GLY A 157 12.76 15.39 7.37
N ASP A 158 11.85 15.98 8.14
CA ASP A 158 11.86 15.85 9.59
C ASP A 158 11.61 14.39 10.05
N PRO A 159 12.20 13.96 11.17
CA PRO A 159 11.85 12.70 11.79
C PRO A 159 10.38 12.69 12.20
N LEU A 160 9.74 11.52 12.10
CA LEU A 160 8.34 11.34 12.46
C LEU A 160 8.11 11.26 13.98
N ASP A 161 8.64 12.22 14.74
CA ASP A 161 8.60 12.20 16.21
C ASP A 161 7.39 12.97 16.75
N VAL A 162 6.22 12.55 16.30
CA VAL A 162 4.92 13.11 16.68
C VAL A 162 3.94 12.01 17.08
N GLU A 163 2.88 12.36 17.76
CA GLU A 163 1.90 11.41 18.32
C GLU A 163 1.15 10.59 17.26
N GLU A 164 1.03 11.11 16.05
CA GLU A 164 0.40 10.43 14.92
C GLU A 164 1.18 9.17 14.49
N PHE A 165 2.48 9.13 14.77
CA PHE A 165 3.37 8.00 14.46
C PHE A 165 3.98 7.38 15.72
N PRO A 166 3.19 6.72 16.56
CA PRO A 166 3.67 6.20 17.83
C PRO A 166 4.79 5.17 17.64
N VAL A 167 5.83 5.29 18.46
CA VAL A 167 6.89 4.27 18.53
C VAL A 167 6.31 3.05 19.25
N VAL A 168 6.25 1.93 18.54
CA VAL A 168 5.72 0.67 19.10
C VAL A 168 6.83 -0.27 19.56
N TRP A 169 8.07 -0.02 19.12
CA TRP A 169 9.22 -0.80 19.55
C TRP A 169 10.51 0.04 19.40
N LYS A 170 11.41 -0.08 20.38
CA LYS A 170 12.80 0.46 20.37
C LYS A 170 13.76 -0.64 20.77
N ASN A 171 14.93 -0.65 20.13
CA ASN A 171 16.09 -1.40 20.63
C ASN A 171 16.61 -0.78 21.90
#